data_6c53a9423bfc9c417287c5166c0fab10
#
_entry.id   6c53a9423bfc9c417287c5166c0fab10
#
_cell.length_a   1.000
_cell.length_b   1.000
_cell.length_c   1.000
_cell.angle_alpha   90.00
_cell.angle_beta   90.00
_cell.angle_gamma   90.00
#
_symmetry.space_group_name_H-M   'P 1'
#
loop_
_entity.id
_entity.type
_entity.pdbx_description
1 polymer ?
#
loop_
_entity_poly.entity_id
_entity_poly.type
_entity_poly.pdbx_seq_one_letter_code
_entity_poly.pdbx_strand_id
1 'polypeptide(L)'
;MPKYNDIDTKKWQEYTDILTNSFWSFHRENSGIHNASYHGNFIPQVPRQLFSRYTKKGDWILDPFMGSGTSLIEAQRMGRNSIGIELQKPVAEEVRERIKLEHNPKCSTNILVADSKTIDTNKMVDYYGIKNVQFVIMHPPYWDIIKFSEDKRDLSNSETLEEFLNAFGEVIDNTTKVLEKN
;
A
#
# COMPACT_ATOMS: atom_id res chain seq x y z
N MET A 1 2.18 10.21 -25.33
CA MET A 1 2.68 9.43 -24.19
C MET A 1 1.51 8.68 -23.57
N PRO A 2 1.64 7.43 -23.15
CA PRO A 2 0.56 6.76 -22.45
C PRO A 2 0.23 7.53 -21.18
N LYS A 3 -1.06 7.69 -20.90
CA LYS A 3 -1.55 8.39 -19.73
C LYS A 3 -1.37 7.48 -18.50
N TYR A 4 -0.50 7.85 -17.55
CA TYR A 4 -0.18 7.08 -16.35
C TYR A 4 -0.99 7.49 -15.11
N ASN A 5 -1.85 8.53 -15.22
CA ASN A 5 -2.79 8.95 -14.18
C ASN A 5 -4.11 9.45 -14.81
N ASP A 6 -5.10 9.73 -13.96
CA ASP A 6 -6.43 10.23 -14.39
C ASP A 6 -6.48 11.75 -14.55
N ILE A 7 -5.39 12.49 -14.26
CA ILE A 7 -5.38 13.95 -14.27
C ILE A 7 -5.54 14.46 -15.70
N ASP A 8 -6.53 15.32 -15.90
CA ASP A 8 -6.70 16.11 -17.12
C ASP A 8 -6.14 17.52 -16.88
N THR A 9 -4.96 17.79 -17.40
CA THR A 9 -4.28 19.08 -17.20
C THR A 9 -5.07 20.28 -17.76
N LYS A 10 -6.02 20.06 -18.67
CA LYS A 10 -6.91 21.13 -19.15
C LYS A 10 -7.92 21.55 -18.09
N LYS A 11 -8.16 20.69 -17.11
CA LYS A 11 -9.10 20.88 -16.00
C LYS A 11 -8.38 21.06 -14.67
N TRP A 12 -7.16 21.56 -14.68
CA TRP A 12 -6.31 21.65 -13.50
C TRP A 12 -6.97 22.37 -12.31
N GLN A 13 -7.90 23.30 -12.57
CA GLN A 13 -8.67 24.02 -11.55
C GLN A 13 -9.63 23.12 -10.74
N GLU A 14 -9.98 21.94 -11.28
CA GLU A 14 -10.87 20.99 -10.60
C GLU A 14 -10.11 20.15 -9.53
N TYR A 15 -8.78 20.14 -9.55
CA TYR A 15 -7.93 19.33 -8.66
C TYR A 15 -7.42 20.14 -7.46
N THR A 16 -8.34 20.65 -6.65
CA THR A 16 -8.01 21.50 -5.48
C THR A 16 -7.38 20.73 -4.33
N ASP A 17 -7.50 19.41 -4.33
CA ASP A 17 -6.99 18.47 -3.32
C ASP A 17 -5.61 17.90 -3.66
N ILE A 18 -5.08 18.14 -4.87
CA ILE A 18 -3.75 17.68 -5.27
C ILE A 18 -2.71 18.76 -4.92
N LEU A 19 -1.87 18.48 -3.92
CA LEU A 19 -0.82 19.39 -3.49
C LEU A 19 0.32 19.42 -4.49
N THR A 20 0.72 20.58 -4.97
CA THR A 20 1.77 20.74 -5.98
C THR A 20 3.14 21.09 -5.41
N ASN A 21 3.21 21.42 -4.12
CA ASN A 21 4.46 21.74 -3.41
C ASN A 21 5.15 20.46 -2.88
N SER A 22 6.40 20.59 -2.48
CA SER A 22 7.19 19.51 -1.88
C SER A 22 6.91 19.28 -0.39
N PHE A 23 6.29 20.24 0.28
CA PHE A 23 5.89 20.15 1.68
C PHE A 23 4.38 19.89 1.77
N TRP A 24 4.00 18.74 2.31
CA TRP A 24 2.60 18.35 2.49
C TRP A 24 2.21 18.50 3.97
N SER A 25 1.29 19.40 4.23
CA SER A 25 0.68 19.58 5.54
C SER A 25 -0.81 19.21 5.46
N PHE A 26 -1.22 18.27 6.31
CA PHE A 26 -2.60 17.81 6.35
C PHE A 26 -3.18 18.01 7.74
N HIS A 27 -4.43 18.43 7.81
CA HIS A 27 -5.22 18.30 9.01
C HIS A 27 -5.68 16.84 9.14
N ARG A 28 -5.61 16.30 10.36
CA ARG A 28 -6.10 14.95 10.64
C ARG A 28 -7.62 14.95 10.48
N GLU A 29 -8.10 14.27 9.47
CA GLU A 29 -9.54 14.07 9.24
C GLU A 29 -9.97 12.76 9.89
N ASN A 30 -11.20 12.73 10.41
CA ASN A 30 -11.84 11.48 10.79
C ASN A 30 -12.31 10.79 9.49
N SER A 31 -11.57 9.80 9.05
CA SER A 31 -11.68 9.24 7.70
C SER A 31 -12.43 7.90 7.65
N GLY A 32 -13.48 7.77 8.47
CA GLY A 32 -14.39 6.61 8.40
C GLY A 32 -13.78 5.33 8.95
N ILE A 33 -13.62 4.31 8.12
CA ILE A 33 -13.19 2.96 8.53
C ILE A 33 -11.68 2.82 8.83
N HIS A 34 -10.89 3.88 8.71
CA HIS A 34 -9.47 3.82 9.05
C HIS A 34 -9.25 3.58 10.54
N ASN A 35 -8.27 2.73 10.88
CA ASN A 35 -7.91 2.47 12.28
C ASN A 35 -6.86 3.49 12.76
N ALA A 36 -7.30 4.53 13.47
CA ALA A 36 -6.42 5.56 14.00
C ALA A 36 -5.56 5.08 15.20
N SER A 37 -5.89 3.95 15.82
CA SER A 37 -5.17 3.40 16.96
C SER A 37 -4.02 2.46 16.59
N TYR A 38 -3.92 2.03 15.31
CA TYR A 38 -2.81 1.21 14.85
C TYR A 38 -1.54 2.07 14.77
N HIS A 39 -0.51 1.67 15.50
CA HIS A 39 0.76 2.38 15.51
C HIS A 39 1.46 2.28 14.14
N GLY A 40 2.14 3.36 13.72
CA GLY A 40 2.88 3.37 12.47
C GLY A 40 2.05 3.62 11.21
N ASN A 41 0.75 3.95 11.33
CA ASN A 41 -0.03 4.34 10.17
C ASN A 41 0.39 5.71 9.61
N PHE A 42 0.55 5.79 8.29
CA PHE A 42 0.47 7.09 7.63
C PHE A 42 -0.99 7.52 7.49
N ILE A 43 -1.21 8.83 7.40
CA ILE A 43 -2.55 9.40 7.23
C ILE A 43 -3.10 9.09 5.83
N PRO A 44 -4.42 8.90 5.65
CA PRO A 44 -5.03 8.53 4.36
C PRO A 44 -4.72 9.47 3.20
N GLN A 45 -4.45 10.73 3.49
CA GLN A 45 -4.10 11.74 2.48
C GLN A 45 -2.79 11.42 1.75
N VAL A 46 -1.82 10.73 2.40
CA VAL A 46 -0.55 10.36 1.77
C VAL A 46 -0.77 9.41 0.58
N PRO A 47 -1.38 8.22 0.73
CA PRO A 47 -1.64 7.36 -0.41
C PRO A 47 -2.57 8.02 -1.44
N ARG A 48 -3.55 8.83 -1.02
CA ARG A 48 -4.42 9.57 -1.95
C ARG A 48 -3.63 10.50 -2.87
N GLN A 49 -2.67 11.25 -2.31
CA GLN A 49 -1.78 12.12 -3.10
C GLN A 49 -0.92 11.31 -4.08
N LEU A 50 -0.36 10.19 -3.64
CA LEU A 50 0.48 9.34 -4.49
C LEU A 50 -0.33 8.68 -5.61
N PHE A 51 -1.50 8.10 -5.29
CA PHE A 51 -2.33 7.43 -6.27
C PHE A 51 -2.90 8.39 -7.32
N SER A 52 -3.26 9.61 -6.93
CA SER A 52 -3.70 10.64 -7.88
C SER A 52 -2.64 10.96 -8.93
N ARG A 53 -1.35 11.01 -8.53
CA ARG A 53 -0.23 11.38 -9.42
C ARG A 53 0.26 10.24 -10.27
N TYR A 54 0.33 9.04 -9.71
CA TYR A 54 1.12 7.95 -10.29
C TYR A 54 0.29 6.76 -10.73
N THR A 55 -1.04 6.81 -10.57
CA THR A 55 -1.92 5.72 -10.99
C THR A 55 -3.21 6.26 -11.62
N LYS A 56 -3.91 5.40 -12.35
CA LYS A 56 -5.26 5.64 -12.88
C LYS A 56 -6.25 4.60 -12.36
N LYS A 57 -7.54 4.87 -12.55
CA LYS A 57 -8.61 3.91 -12.21
C LYS A 57 -8.37 2.57 -12.93
N GLY A 58 -8.52 1.50 -12.19
CA GLY A 58 -8.29 0.14 -12.66
C GLY A 58 -6.84 -0.36 -12.54
N ASP A 59 -5.86 0.51 -12.27
CA ASP A 59 -4.50 0.09 -11.99
C ASP A 59 -4.41 -0.76 -10.72
N TRP A 60 -3.38 -1.60 -10.67
CA TRP A 60 -3.07 -2.44 -9.53
C TRP A 60 -1.99 -1.82 -8.66
N ILE A 61 -2.25 -1.80 -7.36
CA ILE A 61 -1.36 -1.30 -6.32
C ILE A 61 -0.95 -2.47 -5.44
N LEU A 62 0.34 -2.59 -5.14
CA LEU A 62 0.88 -3.55 -4.18
C LEU A 62 1.38 -2.81 -2.94
N ASP A 63 0.93 -3.26 -1.76
CA ASP A 63 1.45 -2.82 -0.46
C ASP A 63 2.02 -4.03 0.29
N PRO A 64 3.35 -4.19 0.31
CA PRO A 64 4.00 -5.31 1.01
C PRO A 64 4.07 -5.15 2.54
N PHE A 65 3.64 -4.01 3.07
CA PHE A 65 3.58 -3.72 4.51
C PHE A 65 2.21 -3.16 4.88
N MET A 66 1.16 -3.87 4.47
CA MET A 66 -0.22 -3.38 4.51
C MET A 66 -0.66 -2.85 5.88
N GLY A 67 -0.21 -3.48 6.99
CA GLY A 67 -0.61 -3.12 8.33
C GLY A 67 -2.13 -2.96 8.46
N SER A 68 -2.60 -1.83 8.91
CA SER A 68 -4.03 -1.55 9.07
C SER A 68 -4.80 -1.29 7.77
N GLY A 69 -4.16 -1.41 6.60
CA GLY A 69 -4.82 -1.34 5.29
C GLY A 69 -5.16 0.05 4.79
N THR A 70 -4.52 1.08 5.29
CA THR A 70 -4.78 2.48 4.87
C THR A 70 -4.66 2.67 3.36
N SER A 71 -3.61 2.13 2.75
CA SER A 71 -3.37 2.17 1.30
C SER A 71 -4.46 1.44 0.51
N LEU A 72 -4.91 0.27 0.98
CA LEU A 72 -5.94 -0.54 0.31
C LEU A 72 -7.30 0.15 0.34
N ILE A 73 -7.65 0.75 1.48
CA ILE A 73 -8.91 1.51 1.64
C ILE A 73 -8.93 2.68 0.66
N GLU A 74 -7.85 3.46 0.59
CA GLU A 74 -7.78 4.60 -0.32
C GLU A 74 -7.71 4.14 -1.80
N ALA A 75 -7.02 3.06 -2.12
CA ALA A 75 -7.03 2.47 -3.46
C ALA A 75 -8.46 2.15 -3.91
N GLN A 76 -9.22 1.45 -3.06
CA GLN A 76 -10.62 1.09 -3.33
C GLN A 76 -11.53 2.32 -3.50
N ARG A 77 -11.41 3.33 -2.62
CA ARG A 77 -12.16 4.60 -2.72
C ARG A 77 -11.89 5.33 -4.03
N MET A 78 -10.67 5.25 -4.50
CA MET A 78 -10.22 5.92 -5.72
C MET A 78 -10.42 5.09 -6.99
N GLY A 79 -10.97 3.87 -6.91
CA GLY A 79 -11.22 3.00 -8.05
C GLY A 79 -9.99 2.27 -8.58
N ARG A 80 -9.01 1.99 -7.71
CA ARG A 80 -7.82 1.18 -8.00
C ARG A 80 -7.99 -0.21 -7.43
N ASN A 81 -7.42 -1.21 -8.09
CA ASN A 81 -7.26 -2.54 -7.53
C ASN A 81 -6.06 -2.57 -6.57
N SER A 82 -6.07 -3.47 -5.60
CA SER A 82 -4.97 -3.56 -4.66
C SER A 82 -4.70 -4.98 -4.16
N ILE A 83 -3.44 -5.22 -3.81
CA ILE A 83 -2.96 -6.39 -3.11
C ILE A 83 -2.18 -5.89 -1.89
N GLY A 84 -2.60 -6.29 -0.70
CA GLY A 84 -1.87 -6.05 0.54
C GLY A 84 -1.27 -7.35 1.06
N ILE A 85 -0.02 -7.29 1.52
CA ILE A 85 0.63 -8.39 2.21
C ILE A 85 0.83 -8.00 3.67
N GLU A 86 0.43 -8.88 4.57
CA GLU A 86 0.54 -8.68 6.01
C GLU A 86 1.08 -9.96 6.66
N LEU A 87 2.09 -9.82 7.51
CA LEU A 87 2.69 -10.94 8.20
C LEU A 87 1.76 -11.50 9.30
N GLN A 88 1.04 -10.61 9.98
CA GLN A 88 0.21 -10.92 11.11
C GLN A 88 -1.22 -11.24 10.67
N LYS A 89 -1.61 -12.51 10.79
CA LYS A 89 -2.96 -12.97 10.43
C LYS A 89 -4.09 -12.20 11.13
N PRO A 90 -4.04 -11.89 12.45
CA PRO A 90 -5.10 -11.12 13.10
C PRO A 90 -5.30 -9.73 12.50
N VAL A 91 -4.20 -9.03 12.17
CA VAL A 91 -4.24 -7.71 11.52
C VAL A 91 -4.90 -7.82 10.15
N ALA A 92 -4.50 -8.80 9.35
CA ALA A 92 -5.06 -9.03 8.02
C ALA A 92 -6.57 -9.33 8.07
N GLU A 93 -7.03 -10.11 9.05
CA GLU A 93 -8.45 -10.44 9.23
C GLU A 93 -9.27 -9.19 9.62
N GLU A 94 -8.76 -8.38 10.54
CA GLU A 94 -9.39 -7.10 10.90
C GLU A 94 -9.55 -6.16 9.70
N VAL A 95 -8.51 -6.06 8.85
CA VAL A 95 -8.58 -5.24 7.64
C VAL A 95 -9.59 -5.79 6.64
N ARG A 96 -9.69 -7.12 6.47
CA ARG A 96 -10.71 -7.73 5.59
C ARG A 96 -12.13 -7.34 6.00
N GLU A 97 -12.42 -7.35 7.31
CA GLU A 97 -13.76 -6.97 7.80
C GLU A 97 -14.03 -5.48 7.57
N ARG A 98 -13.05 -4.61 7.80
CA ARG A 98 -13.22 -3.16 7.57
C ARG A 98 -13.42 -2.83 6.09
N ILE A 99 -12.67 -3.44 5.19
CA ILE A 99 -12.81 -3.20 3.75
C ILE A 99 -14.18 -3.58 3.23
N LYS A 100 -14.82 -4.61 3.79
CA LYS A 100 -16.20 -4.99 3.43
C LYS A 100 -17.23 -3.89 3.70
N LEU A 101 -16.98 -3.02 4.69
CA LEU A 101 -17.91 -1.94 5.05
C LEU A 101 -18.01 -0.85 3.99
N GLU A 102 -16.99 -0.69 3.16
CA GLU A 102 -16.95 0.29 2.07
C GLU A 102 -16.69 -0.38 0.71
N HIS A 103 -17.23 -1.58 0.51
CA HIS A 103 -16.96 -2.35 -0.71
C HIS A 103 -17.30 -1.60 -2.00
N ASN A 104 -16.31 -1.48 -2.88
CA ASN A 104 -16.47 -0.94 -4.23
C ASN A 104 -16.46 -2.09 -5.25
N PRO A 105 -17.60 -2.45 -5.86
CA PRO A 105 -17.68 -3.58 -6.78
C PRO A 105 -16.91 -3.39 -8.09
N LYS A 106 -16.39 -2.19 -8.34
CA LYS A 106 -15.56 -1.88 -9.52
C LYS A 106 -14.07 -2.14 -9.31
N CYS A 107 -13.68 -2.52 -8.09
CA CYS A 107 -12.30 -2.76 -7.72
C CYS A 107 -12.13 -4.12 -7.07
N SER A 108 -10.96 -4.72 -7.24
CA SER A 108 -10.52 -5.90 -6.50
C SER A 108 -9.58 -5.46 -5.38
N THR A 109 -9.89 -5.85 -4.15
CA THR A 109 -9.01 -5.62 -2.98
C THR A 109 -8.69 -6.96 -2.35
N ASN A 110 -7.42 -7.33 -2.38
CA ASN A 110 -6.95 -8.66 -1.97
C ASN A 110 -5.96 -8.51 -0.81
N ILE A 111 -6.04 -9.42 0.15
CA ILE A 111 -5.17 -9.44 1.32
C ILE A 111 -4.56 -10.83 1.48
N LEU A 112 -3.24 -10.87 1.54
CA LEU A 112 -2.46 -12.09 1.74
C LEU A 112 -1.80 -12.07 3.11
N VAL A 113 -1.89 -13.19 3.83
CA VAL A 113 -1.09 -13.41 5.04
C VAL A 113 0.18 -14.12 4.63
N ALA A 114 1.28 -13.37 4.56
CA ALA A 114 2.56 -13.89 4.07
C ALA A 114 3.74 -13.01 4.53
N ASP A 115 4.94 -13.54 4.40
CA ASP A 115 6.19 -12.78 4.51
C ASP A 115 6.54 -12.17 3.15
N SER A 116 6.60 -10.85 3.07
CA SER A 116 6.88 -10.09 1.85
C SER A 116 8.29 -10.32 1.29
N LYS A 117 9.23 -10.80 2.11
CA LYS A 117 10.56 -11.20 1.64
C LYS A 117 10.52 -12.45 0.78
N THR A 118 9.66 -13.41 1.12
CA THR A 118 9.73 -14.78 0.60
C THR A 118 8.54 -15.20 -0.26
N ILE A 119 7.45 -14.44 -0.24
CA ILE A 119 6.29 -14.73 -1.10
C ILE A 119 6.69 -14.72 -2.57
N ASP A 120 6.24 -15.71 -3.33
CA ASP A 120 6.43 -15.75 -4.79
C ASP A 120 5.49 -14.72 -5.44
N THR A 121 6.01 -13.52 -5.69
CA THR A 121 5.24 -12.42 -6.27
C THR A 121 4.79 -12.69 -7.70
N ASN A 122 5.53 -13.49 -8.48
CA ASN A 122 5.10 -13.89 -9.82
C ASN A 122 3.87 -14.80 -9.76
N LYS A 123 3.89 -15.83 -8.92
CA LYS A 123 2.69 -16.67 -8.70
C LYS A 123 1.52 -15.88 -8.14
N MET A 124 1.79 -14.87 -7.30
CA MET A 124 0.75 -13.99 -6.77
C MET A 124 0.03 -13.23 -7.88
N VAL A 125 0.74 -12.56 -8.77
CA VAL A 125 0.11 -11.81 -9.88
C VAL A 125 -0.57 -12.77 -10.88
N ASP A 126 0.01 -13.92 -11.17
CA ASP A 126 -0.59 -14.95 -12.01
C ASP A 126 -1.92 -15.46 -11.43
N TYR A 127 -1.98 -15.68 -10.12
CA TYR A 127 -3.19 -16.11 -9.43
C TYR A 127 -4.36 -15.11 -9.59
N TYR A 128 -4.06 -13.81 -9.59
CA TYR A 128 -5.05 -12.76 -9.82
C TYR A 128 -5.30 -12.45 -11.30
N GLY A 129 -4.62 -13.14 -12.21
CA GLY A 129 -4.76 -12.95 -13.65
C GLY A 129 -4.25 -11.60 -14.14
N ILE A 130 -3.27 -11.04 -13.46
CA ILE A 130 -2.63 -9.76 -13.80
C ILE A 130 -1.18 -10.00 -14.21
N LYS A 131 -0.67 -9.15 -15.10
CA LYS A 131 0.71 -9.27 -15.56
C LYS A 131 1.67 -8.57 -14.61
N ASN A 132 1.33 -7.36 -14.21
CA ASN A 132 2.17 -6.48 -13.39
C ASN A 132 1.29 -5.60 -12.51
N VAL A 133 1.88 -5.06 -11.45
CA VAL A 133 1.29 -3.94 -10.69
C VAL A 133 1.86 -2.63 -11.20
N GLN A 134 1.06 -1.56 -11.22
CA GLN A 134 1.49 -0.26 -11.72
C GLN A 134 2.13 0.61 -10.65
N PHE A 135 1.89 0.27 -9.38
CA PHE A 135 2.43 1.03 -8.26
C PHE A 135 2.70 0.13 -7.05
N VAL A 136 3.84 0.36 -6.41
CA VAL A 136 4.17 -0.25 -5.12
C VAL A 136 4.26 0.88 -4.10
N ILE A 137 3.53 0.76 -2.99
CA ILE A 137 3.63 1.66 -1.84
C ILE A 137 4.20 0.88 -0.66
N MET A 138 5.22 1.43 -0.01
CA MET A 138 5.88 0.78 1.12
C MET A 138 5.95 1.71 2.32
N HIS A 139 5.49 1.20 3.46
CA HIS A 139 5.65 1.85 4.76
C HIS A 139 6.18 0.82 5.76
N PRO A 140 7.46 0.47 5.65
CA PRO A 140 8.06 -0.55 6.51
C PRO A 140 8.12 -0.09 7.97
N PRO A 141 8.32 -1.01 8.92
CA PRO A 141 8.73 -0.66 10.28
C PRO A 141 9.99 0.23 10.25
N TYR A 142 10.12 1.11 11.23
CA TYR A 142 11.31 1.96 11.37
C TYR A 142 12.34 1.29 12.29
N TRP A 143 12.80 0.11 11.90
CA TRP A 143 13.75 -0.73 12.63
C TRP A 143 13.33 -0.92 14.09
N ASP A 144 14.08 -0.41 15.09
CA ASP A 144 13.92 -0.62 16.52
C ASP A 144 13.00 0.37 17.24
N ILE A 145 12.28 1.25 16.49
CA ILE A 145 11.41 2.27 17.11
C ILE A 145 10.16 1.65 17.71
N ILE A 146 9.51 0.74 16.98
CA ILE A 146 8.30 0.05 17.43
C ILE A 146 8.39 -1.42 17.04
N LYS A 147 8.21 -2.30 18.01
CA LYS A 147 8.08 -3.73 17.79
C LYS A 147 6.62 -4.06 17.48
N PHE A 148 6.35 -4.59 16.29
CA PHE A 148 4.99 -4.86 15.83
C PHE A 148 4.50 -6.27 16.19
N SER A 149 5.40 -7.25 16.29
CA SER A 149 5.07 -8.62 16.66
C SER A 149 6.24 -9.35 17.29
N GLU A 150 5.99 -10.56 17.82
CA GLU A 150 7.04 -11.47 18.30
C GLU A 150 7.55 -12.40 17.19
N ASP A 151 7.05 -12.27 15.96
CA ASP A 151 7.48 -13.10 14.84
C ASP A 151 8.90 -12.70 14.40
N LYS A 152 9.81 -13.65 14.35
CA LYS A 152 11.21 -13.43 13.95
C LYS A 152 11.36 -12.95 12.49
N ARG A 153 10.32 -13.11 11.67
CA ARG A 153 10.29 -12.62 10.28
C ARG A 153 9.96 -11.14 10.19
N ASP A 154 9.41 -10.56 11.25
CA ASP A 154 9.06 -9.15 11.32
C ASP A 154 10.34 -8.30 11.29
N LEU A 155 10.42 -7.34 10.37
CA LEU A 155 11.58 -6.48 10.21
C LEU A 155 11.88 -5.64 11.46
N SER A 156 10.86 -5.35 12.27
CA SER A 156 11.04 -4.64 13.55
C SER A 156 11.79 -5.44 14.61
N ASN A 157 12.02 -6.73 14.39
CA ASN A 157 12.78 -7.61 15.26
C ASN A 157 14.25 -7.82 14.80
N SER A 158 14.70 -7.10 13.77
CA SER A 158 16.11 -7.14 13.34
C SER A 158 17.02 -6.64 14.45
N GLU A 159 18.07 -7.40 14.79
CA GLU A 159 18.98 -7.07 15.88
C GLU A 159 19.91 -5.91 15.53
N THR A 160 20.20 -5.74 14.23
CA THR A 160 21.08 -4.69 13.72
C THR A 160 20.43 -3.93 12.56
N LEU A 161 20.88 -2.68 12.34
CA LEU A 161 20.48 -1.90 11.19
C LEU A 161 20.82 -2.60 9.86
N GLU A 162 21.95 -3.29 9.80
CA GLU A 162 22.38 -4.03 8.62
C GLU A 162 21.41 -5.17 8.30
N GLU A 163 21.00 -5.95 9.29
CA GLU A 163 19.97 -6.98 9.10
C GLU A 163 18.65 -6.42 8.63
N PHE A 164 18.21 -5.32 9.23
CA PHE A 164 17.00 -4.62 8.79
C PHE A 164 17.09 -4.19 7.34
N LEU A 165 18.19 -3.52 6.94
CA LEU A 165 18.38 -3.04 5.58
C LEU A 165 18.46 -4.19 4.57
N ASN A 166 19.11 -5.29 4.91
CA ASN A 166 19.17 -6.49 4.08
C ASN A 166 17.77 -7.10 3.89
N ALA A 167 17.01 -7.28 4.98
CA ALA A 167 15.65 -7.81 4.93
C ALA A 167 14.69 -6.88 4.16
N PHE A 168 14.82 -5.58 4.30
CA PHE A 168 14.04 -4.61 3.53
C PHE A 168 14.43 -4.63 2.04
N GLY A 169 15.72 -4.77 1.74
CA GLY A 169 16.23 -4.96 0.37
C GLY A 169 15.60 -6.18 -0.31
N GLU A 170 15.46 -7.31 0.40
CA GLU A 170 14.78 -8.50 -0.11
C GLU A 170 13.31 -8.23 -0.48
N VAL A 171 12.59 -7.41 0.30
CA VAL A 171 11.22 -7.02 -0.05
C VAL A 171 11.18 -6.14 -1.30
N ILE A 172 12.11 -5.19 -1.43
CA ILE A 172 12.23 -4.34 -2.61
C ILE A 172 12.50 -5.20 -3.86
N ASP A 173 13.49 -6.09 -3.78
CA ASP A 173 13.84 -6.97 -4.90
C ASP A 173 12.67 -7.88 -5.29
N ASN A 174 11.94 -8.38 -4.30
CA ASN A 174 10.81 -9.27 -4.54
C ASN A 174 9.63 -8.55 -5.22
N THR A 175 9.31 -7.33 -4.78
CA THR A 175 8.19 -6.55 -5.32
C THR A 175 8.51 -5.94 -6.69
N THR A 176 9.78 -5.60 -6.97
CA THR A 176 10.20 -5.05 -8.27
C THR A 176 10.10 -6.06 -9.41
N LYS A 177 10.07 -7.37 -9.14
CA LYS A 177 9.86 -8.42 -10.15
C LYS A 177 8.52 -8.26 -10.86
N VAL A 178 7.51 -7.76 -10.17
CA VAL A 178 6.14 -7.63 -10.68
C VAL A 178 5.71 -6.19 -10.93
N LEU A 179 6.60 -5.21 -10.68
CA LEU A 179 6.34 -3.81 -10.99
C LEU A 179 6.44 -3.58 -12.51
N GLU A 180 5.47 -2.85 -13.07
CA GLU A 180 5.47 -2.48 -14.48
C GLU A 180 6.70 -1.62 -14.80
N LYS A 181 7.41 -2.04 -15.86
CA LYS A 181 8.56 -1.28 -16.38
C LYS A 181 8.06 -0.29 -17.43
N ASN A 182 8.30 0.99 -17.21
CA ASN A 182 8.03 2.08 -18.16
C ASN A 182 9.19 2.26 -19.12
#